data_56d9725be4e3922068a0f3536556d867
#
_entry.id   56d9725be4e3922068a0f3536556d867
#
_cell.length_a   1.000
_cell.length_b   1.000
_cell.length_c   1.000
_cell.angle_alpha   90.00
_cell.angle_beta   90.00
_cell.angle_gamma   90.00
#
_symmetry.space_group_name_H-M   'P 1'
#
loop_
_entity.id
_entity.type
_entity.pdbx_description
1 polymer ?
#
loop_
_entity_poly.entity_id
_entity_poly.type
_entity_poly.pdbx_seq_one_letter_code
_entity_poly.pdbx_strand_id
1 'polypeptide(L)'
;LAEWLQKNECEIVAMESTGSYWKPLYNIMESYGLHAIVVNPAHMKAVPGRKTDVKDAEWIAELLQHGLLQPSYIPSKDQRELRELVQYRKSLVGERTRELNRLQKMLEGANIKLSGTVTNINGKSARKILEYILSGNEIDEKKYDEMYEEKLIAHNLKASKEQILDDLKGFMSPLQRRMLKELLQHLDE
;
A
#
# COMPACT_ATOMS: atom_id res chain seq x y z
N LEU A 1 -30.46 10.97 10.49
CA LEU A 1 -30.67 9.60 11.03
C LEU A 1 -30.46 9.58 12.53
N ALA A 2 -29.32 10.01 13.08
CA ALA A 2 -29.06 9.97 14.53
C ALA A 2 -30.09 10.77 15.34
N GLU A 3 -30.40 11.97 14.92
CA GLU A 3 -31.47 12.79 15.56
C GLU A 3 -32.85 12.11 15.52
N TRP A 4 -33.16 11.45 14.40
CA TRP A 4 -34.40 10.69 14.26
C TRP A 4 -34.45 9.50 15.24
N LEU A 5 -33.31 8.79 15.38
CA LEU A 5 -33.20 7.68 16.33
C LEU A 5 -33.35 8.15 17.77
N GLN A 6 -32.70 9.27 18.14
CA GLN A 6 -32.88 9.87 19.48
C GLN A 6 -34.33 10.30 19.74
N LYS A 7 -34.97 10.95 18.75
CA LYS A 7 -36.37 11.38 18.86
C LYS A 7 -37.33 10.20 19.04
N ASN A 8 -37.00 9.05 18.50
CA ASN A 8 -37.81 7.83 18.63
C ASN A 8 -37.31 6.91 19.76
N GLU A 9 -36.50 7.44 20.68
CA GLU A 9 -36.01 6.72 21.87
C GLU A 9 -35.37 5.37 21.54
N CYS A 10 -34.62 5.33 20.43
CA CYS A 10 -33.96 4.11 19.96
C CYS A 10 -32.73 3.81 20.85
N GLU A 11 -32.79 2.74 21.64
CA GLU A 11 -31.75 2.39 22.61
C GLU A 11 -30.48 1.78 21.94
N ILE A 12 -30.67 1.02 20.87
CA ILE A 12 -29.59 0.29 20.22
C ILE A 12 -29.75 0.26 18.70
N VAL A 13 -28.63 0.39 17.98
CA VAL A 13 -28.57 0.32 16.52
C VAL A 13 -27.63 -0.79 16.10
N ALA A 14 -28.11 -1.72 15.27
CA ALA A 14 -27.27 -2.78 14.70
C ALA A 14 -26.96 -2.48 13.24
N MET A 15 -25.73 -2.73 12.82
CA MET A 15 -25.28 -2.58 11.44
C MET A 15 -24.35 -3.70 11.01
N GLU A 16 -24.38 -4.04 9.72
CA GLU A 16 -23.52 -5.06 9.15
C GLU A 16 -22.11 -4.49 8.87
N SER A 17 -21.05 -5.31 9.11
CA SER A 17 -19.65 -4.93 8.91
C SER A 17 -19.18 -5.04 7.45
N THR A 18 -20.06 -4.79 6.47
CA THR A 18 -19.70 -4.88 5.06
C THR A 18 -18.77 -3.74 4.65
N GLY A 19 -17.57 -4.11 4.17
CA GLY A 19 -16.54 -3.17 3.71
C GLY A 19 -16.22 -2.09 4.75
N SER A 20 -16.20 -0.83 4.31
CA SER A 20 -15.96 0.35 5.18
C SER A 20 -17.24 1.16 5.45
N TYR A 21 -18.40 0.75 4.91
CA TYR A 21 -19.63 1.54 4.94
C TYR A 21 -20.20 1.75 6.35
N TRP A 22 -19.96 0.82 7.26
CA TRP A 22 -20.40 0.91 8.65
C TRP A 22 -19.64 1.97 9.46
N LYS A 23 -18.38 2.28 9.11
CA LYS A 23 -17.51 3.17 9.88
C LYS A 23 -18.07 4.59 10.06
N PRO A 24 -18.47 5.32 8.99
CA PRO A 24 -19.03 6.67 9.17
C PRO A 24 -20.32 6.66 9.96
N LEU A 25 -21.17 5.65 9.77
CA LEU A 25 -22.42 5.51 10.55
C LEU A 25 -22.12 5.25 12.02
N TYR A 26 -21.22 4.32 12.32
CA TYR A 26 -20.80 4.04 13.69
C TYR A 26 -20.22 5.27 14.38
N ASN A 27 -19.33 6.01 13.72
CA ASN A 27 -18.75 7.23 14.26
C ASN A 27 -19.81 8.31 14.57
N ILE A 28 -20.83 8.45 13.72
CA ILE A 28 -21.95 9.35 13.96
C ILE A 28 -22.74 8.88 15.17
N MET A 29 -23.11 7.59 15.26
CA MET A 29 -23.85 7.06 16.40
C MET A 29 -23.08 7.27 17.70
N GLU A 30 -21.78 6.97 17.71
CA GLU A 30 -20.89 7.19 18.84
C GLU A 30 -20.86 8.67 19.26
N SER A 31 -20.77 9.62 18.31
CA SER A 31 -20.77 11.06 18.59
C SER A 31 -22.07 11.59 19.17
N TYR A 32 -23.19 10.94 18.87
CA TYR A 32 -24.51 11.23 19.44
C TYR A 32 -24.80 10.45 20.73
N GLY A 33 -23.85 9.65 21.21
CA GLY A 33 -24.02 8.83 22.40
C GLY A 33 -25.02 7.66 22.24
N LEU A 34 -25.31 7.28 20.98
CA LEU A 34 -26.16 6.14 20.66
C LEU A 34 -25.39 4.83 20.77
N HIS A 35 -25.99 3.81 21.37
CA HIS A 35 -25.41 2.49 21.45
C HIS A 35 -25.48 1.80 20.08
N ALA A 36 -24.35 1.67 19.40
CA ALA A 36 -24.27 1.01 18.11
C ALA A 36 -23.46 -0.30 18.21
N ILE A 37 -23.98 -1.35 17.60
CA ILE A 37 -23.27 -2.62 17.45
C ILE A 37 -23.03 -2.91 15.97
N VAL A 38 -21.86 -3.48 15.68
CA VAL A 38 -21.48 -3.91 14.33
C VAL A 38 -21.42 -5.43 14.34
N VAL A 39 -22.08 -6.07 13.40
CA VAL A 39 -22.20 -7.53 13.33
C VAL A 39 -21.55 -8.08 12.06
N ASN A 40 -20.96 -9.26 12.20
CA ASN A 40 -20.33 -9.93 11.06
C ASN A 40 -21.40 -10.62 10.20
N PRO A 41 -21.48 -10.33 8.87
CA PRO A 41 -22.43 -10.97 7.97
C PRO A 41 -22.32 -12.51 7.94
N ALA A 42 -21.16 -13.07 8.22
CA ALA A 42 -20.99 -14.52 8.27
C ALA A 42 -21.81 -15.16 9.42
N HIS A 43 -21.95 -14.48 10.55
CA HIS A 43 -22.78 -14.95 11.66
C HIS A 43 -24.28 -14.87 11.32
N MET A 44 -24.70 -13.81 10.61
CA MET A 44 -26.10 -13.64 10.22
C MET A 44 -26.53 -14.65 9.15
N LYS A 45 -25.63 -15.05 8.25
CA LYS A 45 -25.92 -16.08 7.24
C LYS A 45 -26.15 -17.48 7.81
N ALA A 46 -25.69 -17.74 9.01
CA ALA A 46 -25.93 -19.02 9.70
C ALA A 46 -27.36 -19.15 10.22
N VAL A 47 -28.13 -18.06 10.27
CA VAL A 47 -29.53 -18.07 10.69
C VAL A 47 -30.43 -18.25 9.46
N PRO A 48 -31.29 -19.28 9.39
CA PRO A 48 -32.17 -19.50 8.24
C PRO A 48 -33.14 -18.34 8.00
N GLY A 49 -33.19 -17.81 6.79
CA GLY A 49 -34.11 -16.72 6.41
C GLY A 49 -33.95 -16.31 4.95
N ARG A 50 -34.94 -15.62 4.40
CA ARG A 50 -34.95 -15.16 3.00
C ARG A 50 -34.41 -13.74 2.91
N LYS A 51 -33.41 -13.52 2.04
CA LYS A 51 -32.66 -12.28 1.87
C LYS A 51 -33.20 -11.44 0.71
N THR A 52 -33.60 -10.18 0.98
CA THR A 52 -33.75 -9.10 -0.01
C THR A 52 -33.30 -7.80 0.62
N ASP A 53 -32.76 -6.84 -0.13
CA ASP A 53 -32.12 -5.64 0.41
C ASP A 53 -33.00 -4.81 1.37
N VAL A 54 -34.29 -4.70 1.13
CA VAL A 54 -35.25 -4.04 2.07
C VAL A 54 -35.48 -4.89 3.32
N LYS A 55 -35.46 -6.21 3.18
CA LYS A 55 -35.65 -7.15 4.30
C LYS A 55 -34.38 -7.37 5.12
N ASP A 56 -33.23 -6.91 4.65
CA ASP A 56 -31.98 -7.04 5.40
C ASP A 56 -32.01 -6.19 6.68
N ALA A 57 -32.52 -4.97 6.63
CA ALA A 57 -32.65 -4.10 7.81
C ALA A 57 -33.69 -4.64 8.79
N GLU A 58 -34.85 -5.08 8.28
CA GLU A 58 -35.89 -5.72 9.10
C GLU A 58 -35.36 -6.99 9.76
N TRP A 59 -34.66 -7.82 9.00
CA TRP A 59 -34.04 -9.04 9.49
C TRP A 59 -32.99 -8.81 10.57
N ILE A 60 -32.14 -7.80 10.40
CA ILE A 60 -31.17 -7.41 11.43
C ILE A 60 -31.89 -6.94 12.70
N ALA A 61 -32.97 -6.19 12.56
CA ALA A 61 -33.77 -5.71 13.69
C ALA A 61 -34.44 -6.90 14.42
N GLU A 62 -35.01 -7.85 13.70
CA GLU A 62 -35.57 -9.09 14.30
C GLU A 62 -34.52 -9.90 15.05
N LEU A 63 -33.36 -10.12 14.44
CA LEU A 63 -32.27 -10.84 15.10
C LEU A 63 -31.76 -10.11 16.35
N LEU A 64 -31.72 -8.76 16.31
CA LEU A 64 -31.37 -7.94 17.46
C LEU A 64 -32.38 -8.12 18.58
N GLN A 65 -33.66 -8.01 18.26
CA GLN A 65 -34.77 -8.14 19.22
C GLN A 65 -34.78 -9.50 19.93
N HIS A 66 -34.38 -10.57 19.23
CA HIS A 66 -34.31 -11.91 19.77
C HIS A 66 -32.94 -12.25 20.42
N GLY A 67 -32.03 -11.28 20.51
CA GLY A 67 -30.70 -11.49 21.10
C GLY A 67 -29.78 -12.45 20.30
N LEU A 68 -30.04 -12.65 19.00
CA LEU A 68 -29.34 -13.59 18.15
C LEU A 68 -28.11 -12.97 17.46
N LEU A 69 -27.88 -11.67 17.61
CA LEU A 69 -26.72 -10.99 17.04
C LEU A 69 -25.51 -11.08 17.97
N GLN A 70 -24.37 -11.50 17.41
CA GLN A 70 -23.07 -11.40 18.09
C GLN A 70 -22.36 -10.12 17.66
N PRO A 71 -22.19 -9.11 18.56
CA PRO A 71 -21.48 -7.89 18.23
C PRO A 71 -19.98 -8.15 18.02
N SER A 72 -19.43 -7.55 16.99
CA SER A 72 -17.99 -7.49 16.78
C SER A 72 -17.38 -6.50 17.78
N TYR A 73 -16.19 -6.80 18.27
CA TYR A 73 -15.44 -5.83 19.08
C TYR A 73 -14.98 -4.65 18.22
N ILE A 74 -15.44 -3.46 18.55
CA ILE A 74 -15.00 -2.22 17.92
C ILE A 74 -14.06 -1.50 18.90
N PRO A 75 -12.79 -1.29 18.52
CA PRO A 75 -11.84 -0.56 19.37
C PRO A 75 -12.27 0.89 19.61
N SER A 76 -11.68 1.52 20.62
CA SER A 76 -11.85 2.96 20.88
C SER A 76 -11.48 3.79 19.65
N LYS A 77 -11.99 5.03 19.58
CA LYS A 77 -11.73 5.95 18.46
C LYS A 77 -10.24 6.11 18.20
N ASP A 78 -9.44 6.39 19.24
CA ASP A 78 -8.00 6.59 19.11
C ASP A 78 -7.29 5.35 18.52
N GLN A 79 -7.72 4.16 18.94
CA GLN A 79 -7.17 2.90 18.40
C GLN A 79 -7.59 2.68 16.94
N ARG A 80 -8.79 3.08 16.55
CA ARG A 80 -9.24 3.00 15.14
C ARG A 80 -8.42 3.94 14.27
N GLU A 81 -8.22 5.18 14.70
CA GLU A 81 -7.42 6.18 14.00
C GLU A 81 -5.96 5.71 13.85
N LEU A 82 -5.36 5.19 14.92
CA LEU A 82 -4.01 4.62 14.86
C LEU A 82 -3.92 3.45 13.88
N ARG A 83 -4.90 2.55 13.87
CA ARG A 83 -4.95 1.44 12.91
C ARG A 83 -5.03 1.94 11.47
N GLU A 84 -5.80 2.98 11.20
CA GLU A 84 -5.90 3.57 9.85
C GLU A 84 -4.56 4.15 9.41
N LEU A 85 -3.86 4.90 10.27
CA LEU A 85 -2.52 5.41 9.98
C LEU A 85 -1.51 4.28 9.70
N VAL A 86 -1.53 3.22 10.51
CA VAL A 86 -0.64 2.06 10.32
C VAL A 86 -0.94 1.35 8.99
N GLN A 87 -2.22 1.18 8.64
CA GLN A 87 -2.62 0.56 7.37
C GLN A 87 -2.23 1.44 6.17
N TYR A 88 -2.41 2.75 6.28
CA TYR A 88 -1.99 3.69 5.26
C TYR A 88 -0.46 3.63 5.03
N ARG A 89 0.32 3.69 6.12
CA ARG A 89 1.78 3.50 6.04
C ARG A 89 2.16 2.18 5.37
N LYS A 90 1.47 1.09 5.71
CA LYS A 90 1.72 -0.23 5.10
C LYS A 90 1.43 -0.22 3.59
N SER A 91 0.38 0.48 3.16
CA SER A 91 0.06 0.67 1.73
C SER A 91 1.18 1.40 1.01
N LEU A 92 1.65 2.54 1.54
CA LEU A 92 2.75 3.33 0.96
C LEU A 92 4.06 2.53 0.85
N VAL A 93 4.41 1.77 1.89
CA VAL A 93 5.59 0.87 1.85
C VAL A 93 5.42 -0.20 0.77
N GLY A 94 4.21 -0.76 0.63
CA GLY A 94 3.88 -1.72 -0.42
C GLY A 94 3.97 -1.11 -1.83
N GLU A 95 3.53 0.12 -2.00
CA GLU A 95 3.64 0.86 -3.27
C GLU A 95 5.10 1.11 -3.65
N ARG A 96 5.89 1.61 -2.72
CA ARG A 96 7.33 1.77 -2.93
C ARG A 96 8.01 0.46 -3.32
N THR A 97 7.67 -0.64 -2.69
CA THR A 97 8.22 -1.96 -3.03
C THR A 97 7.84 -2.38 -4.45
N ARG A 98 6.59 -2.10 -4.86
CA ARG A 98 6.15 -2.37 -6.24
C ARG A 98 6.93 -1.55 -7.27
N GLU A 99 7.19 -0.26 -6.98
CA GLU A 99 7.99 0.60 -7.87
C GLU A 99 9.44 0.12 -7.97
N LEU A 100 10.08 -0.28 -6.88
CA LEU A 100 11.41 -0.87 -6.90
C LEU A 100 11.48 -2.16 -7.72
N ASN A 101 10.46 -3.02 -7.63
CA ASN A 101 10.37 -4.22 -8.44
C ASN A 101 10.16 -3.91 -9.94
N ARG A 102 9.40 -2.87 -10.27
CA ARG A 102 9.25 -2.39 -11.66
C ARG A 102 10.57 -1.87 -12.22
N LEU A 103 11.29 -1.08 -11.41
CA LEU A 103 12.62 -0.59 -11.74
C LEU A 103 13.56 -1.75 -12.06
N GLN A 104 13.64 -2.74 -11.19
CA GLN A 104 14.49 -3.92 -11.39
C GLN A 104 14.13 -4.67 -12.67
N LYS A 105 12.85 -4.98 -12.88
CA LYS A 105 12.38 -5.68 -14.09
C LYS A 105 12.70 -4.92 -15.38
N MET A 106 12.63 -3.61 -15.35
CA MET A 106 12.95 -2.77 -16.49
C MET A 106 14.45 -2.84 -16.83
N LEU A 107 15.33 -2.77 -15.83
CA LEU A 107 16.76 -2.90 -15.99
C LEU A 107 17.15 -4.29 -16.50
N GLU A 108 16.57 -5.34 -15.95
CA GLU A 108 16.76 -6.71 -16.43
C GLU A 108 16.29 -6.88 -17.88
N GLY A 109 15.17 -6.26 -18.25
CA GLY A 109 14.68 -6.23 -19.64
C GLY A 109 15.60 -5.48 -20.61
N ALA A 110 16.47 -4.61 -20.11
CA ALA A 110 17.54 -3.95 -20.84
C ALA A 110 18.89 -4.69 -20.75
N ASN A 111 18.93 -5.86 -20.13
CA ASN A 111 20.14 -6.63 -19.77
C ASN A 111 21.12 -5.87 -18.86
N ILE A 112 20.60 -5.00 -17.99
CA ILE A 112 21.37 -4.27 -16.97
C ILE A 112 21.13 -4.92 -15.61
N LYS A 113 22.13 -5.62 -15.07
CA LYS A 113 22.03 -6.43 -13.85
C LYS A 113 22.47 -5.66 -12.60
N LEU A 114 21.98 -4.44 -12.44
CA LEU A 114 22.39 -3.54 -11.35
C LEU A 114 22.20 -4.12 -9.94
N SER A 115 21.23 -5.01 -9.75
CA SER A 115 20.97 -5.67 -8.45
C SER A 115 22.11 -6.64 -8.03
N GLY A 116 22.88 -7.16 -8.96
CA GLY A 116 24.09 -7.93 -8.69
C GLY A 116 25.24 -7.07 -8.16
N THR A 117 25.30 -5.84 -8.60
CA THR A 117 26.36 -4.87 -8.35
C THR A 117 26.19 -4.11 -7.05
N VAL A 118 24.97 -3.68 -6.72
CA VAL A 118 24.67 -2.85 -5.56
C VAL A 118 23.77 -3.57 -4.56
N THR A 119 23.91 -3.23 -3.29
CA THR A 119 23.05 -3.78 -2.22
C THR A 119 21.64 -3.21 -2.28
N ASN A 120 21.51 -1.95 -2.68
CA ASN A 120 20.23 -1.25 -2.76
C ASN A 120 20.12 -0.53 -4.11
N ILE A 121 19.19 -1.00 -4.94
CA ILE A 121 18.96 -0.47 -6.30
C ILE A 121 18.48 0.99 -6.30
N ASN A 122 17.97 1.49 -5.18
CA ASN A 122 17.59 2.89 -4.96
C ASN A 122 18.60 3.66 -4.08
N GLY A 123 19.77 3.07 -3.80
CA GLY A 123 20.84 3.70 -3.03
C GLY A 123 21.59 4.77 -3.83
N LYS A 124 22.40 5.56 -3.15
CA LYS A 124 23.16 6.68 -3.77
C LYS A 124 23.98 6.24 -4.99
N SER A 125 24.76 5.17 -4.86
CA SER A 125 25.58 4.64 -5.97
C SER A 125 24.74 4.17 -7.15
N ALA A 126 23.66 3.43 -6.88
CA ALA A 126 22.73 2.97 -7.92
C ALA A 126 22.09 4.16 -8.65
N ARG A 127 21.64 5.18 -7.91
CA ARG A 127 21.06 6.40 -8.49
C ARG A 127 22.04 7.11 -9.42
N LYS A 128 23.31 7.24 -9.04
CA LYS A 128 24.33 7.87 -9.89
C LYS A 128 24.60 7.08 -11.18
N ILE A 129 24.66 5.77 -11.06
CA ILE A 129 24.77 4.87 -12.23
C ILE A 129 23.55 5.04 -13.15
N LEU A 130 22.35 5.04 -12.60
CA LEU A 130 21.10 5.18 -13.36
C LEU A 130 20.98 6.57 -14.02
N GLU A 131 21.33 7.64 -13.34
CA GLU A 131 21.37 9.00 -13.90
C GLU A 131 22.30 9.06 -15.13
N TYR A 132 23.46 8.40 -15.05
CA TYR A 132 24.39 8.37 -16.15
C TYR A 132 23.87 7.56 -17.34
N ILE A 133 23.28 6.39 -17.09
CA ILE A 133 22.63 5.56 -18.13
C ILE A 133 21.46 6.31 -18.78
N LEU A 134 20.67 7.08 -17.99
CA LEU A 134 19.57 7.89 -18.50
C LEU A 134 20.03 8.98 -19.46
N SER A 135 21.24 9.54 -19.29
CA SER A 135 21.80 10.54 -20.21
C SER A 135 22.20 9.96 -21.58
N GLY A 136 22.05 8.64 -21.75
CA GLY A 136 22.33 7.97 -23.02
C GLY A 136 23.74 7.45 -23.15
N ASN A 137 24.53 7.54 -22.09
CA ASN A 137 25.93 7.15 -22.08
C ASN A 137 26.10 5.73 -21.55
N GLU A 138 27.15 5.06 -22.00
CA GLU A 138 27.63 3.78 -21.48
C GLU A 138 28.69 4.01 -20.42
N ILE A 139 28.72 3.18 -19.39
CA ILE A 139 29.75 3.25 -18.35
C ILE A 139 30.90 2.33 -18.78
N ASP A 140 31.94 2.94 -19.32
CA ASP A 140 33.21 2.29 -19.61
C ASP A 140 34.15 2.33 -18.39
N GLU A 141 35.36 1.72 -18.52
CA GLU A 141 36.34 1.68 -17.44
C GLU A 141 36.75 3.08 -16.97
N LYS A 142 36.94 4.01 -17.90
CA LYS A 142 37.35 5.37 -17.59
C LYS A 142 36.29 6.09 -16.79
N LYS A 143 35.02 5.97 -17.21
CA LYS A 143 33.90 6.60 -16.49
C LYS A 143 33.67 5.97 -15.13
N TYR A 144 33.86 4.67 -15.01
CA TYR A 144 33.78 4.00 -13.71
C TYR A 144 34.84 4.55 -12.75
N ASP A 145 36.10 4.69 -13.20
CA ASP A 145 37.19 5.20 -12.37
C ASP A 145 36.96 6.66 -11.95
N GLU A 146 36.47 7.52 -12.86
CA GLU A 146 36.06 8.87 -12.55
C GLU A 146 34.99 8.90 -11.44
N MET A 147 33.93 8.09 -11.59
CA MET A 147 32.84 8.01 -10.60
C MET A 147 33.33 7.47 -9.25
N TYR A 148 34.30 6.58 -9.26
CA TYR A 148 34.92 6.03 -8.07
C TYR A 148 35.78 7.05 -7.35
N GLU A 149 36.66 7.77 -8.06
CA GLU A 149 37.52 8.84 -7.52
C GLU A 149 36.71 10.02 -6.98
N GLU A 150 35.64 10.42 -7.68
CA GLU A 150 34.70 11.46 -7.26
C GLU A 150 33.77 11.02 -6.11
N LYS A 151 33.89 9.80 -5.62
CA LYS A 151 33.04 9.21 -4.57
C LYS A 151 31.54 9.23 -4.90
N LEU A 152 31.20 9.20 -6.17
CA LEU A 152 29.81 9.10 -6.63
C LEU A 152 29.27 7.69 -6.44
N ILE A 153 30.15 6.67 -6.52
CA ILE A 153 29.84 5.29 -6.20
C ILE A 153 30.62 4.83 -4.97
N ALA A 154 30.04 3.91 -4.21
CA ALA A 154 30.63 3.43 -2.97
C ALA A 154 31.86 2.54 -3.24
N HIS A 155 32.88 2.64 -2.40
CA HIS A 155 34.10 1.85 -2.48
C HIS A 155 33.91 0.36 -2.11
N ASN A 156 32.77 0.01 -1.49
CA ASN A 156 32.44 -1.34 -1.03
C ASN A 156 31.26 -1.94 -1.80
N LEU A 157 31.26 -1.81 -3.13
CA LEU A 157 30.27 -2.47 -3.97
C LEU A 157 30.42 -4.00 -3.86
N LYS A 158 29.34 -4.73 -4.14
CA LYS A 158 29.29 -6.20 -3.98
C LYS A 158 30.18 -6.97 -4.93
N ALA A 159 30.43 -6.40 -6.12
CA ALA A 159 31.11 -7.05 -7.22
C ALA A 159 32.45 -6.37 -7.55
N SER A 160 33.33 -7.07 -8.24
CA SER A 160 34.58 -6.48 -8.77
C SER A 160 34.28 -5.48 -9.89
N LYS A 161 35.22 -4.57 -10.18
CA LYS A 161 35.10 -3.59 -11.27
C LYS A 161 34.71 -4.25 -12.59
N GLU A 162 35.40 -5.35 -12.96
CA GLU A 162 35.17 -6.07 -14.22
C GLU A 162 33.74 -6.63 -14.27
N GLN A 163 33.27 -7.21 -13.17
CA GLN A 163 31.92 -7.73 -13.08
C GLN A 163 30.87 -6.61 -13.13
N ILE A 164 31.12 -5.47 -12.49
CA ILE A 164 30.23 -4.31 -12.54
C ILE A 164 30.12 -3.80 -13.98
N LEU A 165 31.22 -3.65 -14.67
CA LEU A 165 31.25 -3.21 -16.07
C LEU A 165 30.50 -4.19 -16.98
N ASP A 166 30.59 -5.49 -16.72
CA ASP A 166 29.86 -6.51 -17.48
C ASP A 166 28.35 -6.50 -17.17
N ASP A 167 27.98 -6.39 -15.90
CA ASP A 167 26.60 -6.31 -15.45
C ASP A 167 25.85 -5.05 -15.95
N LEU A 168 26.59 -3.98 -16.29
CA LEU A 168 26.03 -2.74 -16.83
C LEU A 168 26.01 -2.70 -18.37
N LYS A 169 26.57 -3.69 -19.05
CA LYS A 169 26.51 -3.85 -20.51
C LYS A 169 25.10 -4.26 -20.93
N GLY A 170 24.25 -3.28 -21.19
CA GLY A 170 22.90 -3.49 -21.65
C GLY A 170 22.46 -2.41 -22.63
N PHE A 171 21.36 -2.66 -23.31
CA PHE A 171 20.78 -1.70 -24.24
C PHE A 171 19.41 -1.23 -23.73
N MET A 172 19.31 0.05 -23.47
CA MET A 172 18.05 0.68 -23.07
C MET A 172 17.48 1.53 -24.21
N SER A 173 16.29 1.19 -24.67
CA SER A 173 15.58 1.97 -25.70
C SER A 173 15.22 3.37 -25.19
N PRO A 174 14.94 4.35 -26.08
CA PRO A 174 14.47 5.66 -25.68
C PRO A 174 13.19 5.61 -24.82
N LEU A 175 12.29 4.69 -25.11
CA LEU A 175 11.07 4.48 -24.33
C LEU A 175 11.40 3.97 -22.92
N GLN A 176 12.28 2.98 -22.80
CA GLN A 176 12.70 2.47 -21.48
C GLN A 176 13.39 3.54 -20.65
N ARG A 177 14.21 4.41 -21.26
CA ARG A 177 14.84 5.56 -20.55
C ARG A 177 13.81 6.52 -20.02
N ARG A 178 12.77 6.85 -20.81
CA ARG A 178 11.66 7.70 -20.35
C ARG A 178 10.93 7.06 -19.18
N MET A 179 10.56 5.79 -19.30
CA MET A 179 9.88 5.06 -18.23
C MET A 179 10.74 4.96 -16.97
N LEU A 180 12.05 4.75 -17.10
CA LEU A 180 12.99 4.72 -15.98
C LEU A 180 13.01 6.08 -15.27
N LYS A 181 13.03 7.18 -16.02
CA LYS A 181 12.99 8.53 -15.45
C LYS A 181 11.73 8.75 -14.61
N GLU A 182 10.56 8.39 -15.14
CA GLU A 182 9.28 8.50 -14.42
C GLU A 182 9.29 7.64 -13.14
N LEU A 183 9.76 6.39 -13.21
CA LEU A 183 9.87 5.52 -12.05
C LEU A 183 10.78 6.11 -10.96
N LEU A 184 11.90 6.71 -11.34
CA LEU A 184 12.81 7.33 -10.38
C LEU A 184 12.19 8.57 -9.74
N GLN A 185 11.40 9.35 -10.46
CA GLN A 185 10.65 10.48 -9.91
C GLN A 185 9.61 10.01 -8.88
N HIS A 186 8.80 9.00 -9.20
CA HIS A 186 7.84 8.44 -8.24
C HIS A 186 8.48 7.85 -6.98
N LEU A 187 9.72 7.40 -7.07
CA LEU A 187 10.46 6.91 -5.89
C LEU A 187 11.01 8.02 -5.01
N ASP A 188 11.06 9.25 -5.52
CA ASP A 188 11.54 10.45 -4.81
C ASP A 188 10.39 11.24 -4.15
N GLU A 189 9.14 11.06 -4.59
CA GLU A 189 7.90 11.56 -3.99
C GLU A 189 7.49 10.74 -2.75
#